data_f918e6ca9286748d034f99e96a35cfe5
#
_entry.id   f918e6ca9286748d034f99e96a35cfe5
#
_cell.length_a   1.000
_cell.length_b   1.000
_cell.length_c   1.000
_cell.angle_alpha   90.00
_cell.angle_beta   90.00
_cell.angle_gamma   90.00
#
_symmetry.space_group_name_H-M   'P 1'
#
loop_
_entity.id
_entity.type
_entity.pdbx_description
1 polymer ?
#
loop_
_entity_poly.entity_id
_entity_poly.type
_entity_poly.pdbx_seq_one_letter_code
_entity_poly.pdbx_strand_id
1 'polypeptide(L)'
;ETGSAAATEISLIADQIAELEKSRQRIEILRAAPRASVRLIIWFPVVVFALAELSGFGLIESIIRQPVLLASVGIGFCLLIIAKFLTERFVRAVGPEQSSTGLFLLGVAMNLGAGGSIENSRTLATGMFQKVYGISPEETEIAAFREIAELSEQTGNPAGELFRRQADILQRLEQLEIGKRIEKLSIRLLLPLGLLVLPAFILMALVPLSFSMLGFE
;
A
#
# COMPACT_ATOMS: atom_id res chain seq x y z
N GLU A 1 -45.69 4.83 -0.46
CA GLU A 1 -44.74 5.73 -1.13
C GLU A 1 -43.42 5.94 -0.33
N THR A 2 -43.47 5.85 1.01
CA THR A 2 -42.25 5.98 1.87
C THR A 2 -41.26 4.81 1.79
N GLY A 3 -41.73 3.64 1.40
CA GLY A 3 -40.87 2.44 1.30
C GLY A 3 -39.91 2.44 0.09
N SER A 4 -40.31 3.07 -1.01
CA SER A 4 -39.45 3.14 -2.22
C SER A 4 -38.29 4.14 -2.06
N ALA A 5 -38.52 5.25 -1.37
CA ALA A 5 -37.50 6.24 -1.07
C ALA A 5 -36.40 5.64 -0.14
N ALA A 6 -36.84 4.98 0.93
CA ALA A 6 -35.91 4.32 1.87
C ALA A 6 -35.08 3.17 1.19
N ALA A 7 -35.72 2.40 0.30
CA ALA A 7 -35.02 1.36 -0.46
C ALA A 7 -33.97 1.95 -1.40
N THR A 8 -34.26 3.07 -2.04
CA THR A 8 -33.32 3.77 -2.92
C THR A 8 -32.14 4.36 -2.12
N GLU A 9 -32.38 4.91 -0.95
CA GLU A 9 -31.31 5.41 -0.07
C GLU A 9 -30.40 4.28 0.44
N ILE A 10 -31.01 3.16 0.86
CA ILE A 10 -30.23 1.98 1.29
C ILE A 10 -29.39 1.41 0.14
N SER A 11 -29.92 1.36 -1.09
CA SER A 11 -29.18 0.90 -2.26
C SER A 11 -28.00 1.83 -2.59
N LEU A 12 -28.18 3.14 -2.47
CA LEU A 12 -27.13 4.13 -2.66
C LEU A 12 -25.99 3.96 -1.63
N ILE A 13 -26.35 3.74 -0.37
CA ILE A 13 -25.36 3.48 0.69
C ILE A 13 -24.62 2.15 0.43
N ALA A 14 -25.35 1.12 0.02
CA ALA A 14 -24.74 -0.17 -0.31
C ALA A 14 -23.77 -0.07 -1.50
N ASP A 15 -24.13 0.66 -2.55
CA ASP A 15 -23.27 0.89 -3.70
C ASP A 15 -22.00 1.68 -3.33
N GLN A 16 -22.12 2.65 -2.43
CA GLN A 16 -20.99 3.42 -1.93
C GLN A 16 -20.04 2.57 -1.07
N ILE A 17 -20.58 1.72 -0.20
CA ILE A 17 -19.76 0.79 0.59
C ILE A 17 -19.04 -0.19 -0.35
N ALA A 18 -19.73 -0.70 -1.38
CA ALA A 18 -19.14 -1.58 -2.38
C ALA A 18 -18.01 -0.91 -3.17
N GLU A 19 -18.15 0.38 -3.51
CA GLU A 19 -17.12 1.14 -4.21
C GLU A 19 -15.88 1.41 -3.32
N LEU A 20 -16.10 1.73 -2.05
CA LEU A 20 -15.04 1.87 -1.06
C LEU A 20 -14.27 0.55 -0.86
N GLU A 21 -15.00 -0.57 -0.81
CA GLU A 21 -14.39 -1.90 -0.68
C GLU A 21 -13.56 -2.27 -1.91
N LYS A 22 -14.06 -2.01 -3.12
CA LYS A 22 -13.29 -2.18 -4.36
C LYS A 22 -12.03 -1.33 -4.39
N SER A 23 -12.12 -0.10 -3.90
CA SER A 23 -10.98 0.82 -3.81
C SER A 23 -9.91 0.29 -2.86
N ARG A 24 -10.30 -0.21 -1.69
CA ARG A 24 -9.41 -0.87 -0.73
C ARG A 24 -8.74 -2.11 -1.31
N GLN A 25 -9.50 -2.98 -1.97
CA GLN A 25 -8.98 -4.18 -2.62
C GLN A 25 -7.96 -3.84 -3.71
N ARG A 26 -8.20 -2.80 -4.50
CA ARG A 26 -7.26 -2.32 -5.53
C ARG A 26 -5.93 -1.88 -4.93
N ILE A 27 -5.95 -1.12 -3.84
CA ILE A 27 -4.75 -0.68 -3.13
C ILE A 27 -4.01 -1.88 -2.54
N GLU A 28 -4.72 -2.86 -2.00
CA GLU A 28 -4.13 -4.08 -1.44
C GLU A 28 -3.43 -4.91 -2.51
N ILE A 29 -4.04 -5.08 -3.68
CA ILE A 29 -3.45 -5.75 -4.84
C ILE A 29 -2.18 -5.03 -5.30
N LEU A 30 -2.20 -3.70 -5.42
CA LEU A 30 -1.03 -2.91 -5.80
C LEU A 30 0.13 -3.04 -4.80
N ARG A 31 -0.16 -3.27 -3.51
CA ARG A 31 0.85 -3.51 -2.47
C ARG A 31 1.35 -4.96 -2.43
N ALA A 32 0.58 -5.90 -2.94
CA ALA A 32 0.94 -7.33 -2.90
C ALA A 32 2.10 -7.66 -3.84
N ALA A 33 2.15 -7.06 -5.02
CA ALA A 33 3.17 -7.33 -6.03
C ALA A 33 4.61 -7.04 -5.56
N PRO A 34 4.94 -5.88 -4.96
CA PRO A 34 6.28 -5.62 -4.44
C PRO A 34 6.70 -6.60 -3.35
N ARG A 35 5.76 -6.99 -2.47
CA ARG A 35 6.03 -7.93 -1.36
C ARG A 35 6.39 -9.32 -1.86
N ALA A 36 5.72 -9.81 -2.90
CA ALA A 36 5.99 -11.12 -3.47
C ALA A 36 7.38 -11.18 -4.11
N SER A 37 7.74 -10.17 -4.91
CA SER A 37 9.06 -10.08 -5.55
C SER A 37 10.19 -10.02 -4.53
N VAL A 38 10.05 -9.22 -3.48
CA VAL A 38 11.02 -9.12 -2.39
C VAL A 38 11.21 -10.46 -1.69
N ARG A 39 10.13 -11.18 -1.39
CA ARG A 39 10.20 -12.50 -0.76
C ARG A 39 10.99 -13.47 -1.61
N LEU A 40 10.74 -13.54 -2.91
CA LEU A 40 11.48 -14.41 -3.82
C LEU A 40 12.97 -14.09 -3.84
N ILE A 41 13.33 -12.81 -3.93
CA ILE A 41 14.73 -12.38 -3.98
C ILE A 41 15.48 -12.74 -2.68
N ILE A 42 14.87 -12.56 -1.52
CA ILE A 42 15.49 -12.89 -0.22
C ILE A 42 15.67 -14.41 -0.05
N TRP A 43 14.73 -15.21 -0.55
CA TRP A 43 14.83 -16.67 -0.46
C TRP A 43 15.76 -17.28 -1.50
N PHE A 44 16.06 -16.57 -2.58
CA PHE A 44 16.88 -17.08 -3.68
C PHE A 44 18.24 -17.64 -3.23
N PRO A 45 19.06 -16.95 -2.40
CA PRO A 45 20.33 -17.49 -1.92
C PRO A 45 20.19 -18.80 -1.13
N VAL A 46 19.11 -18.89 -0.32
CA VAL A 46 18.83 -20.09 0.48
C VAL A 46 18.45 -21.27 -0.40
N VAL A 47 17.66 -21.03 -1.43
CA VAL A 47 17.26 -22.06 -2.41
C VAL A 47 18.47 -22.55 -3.20
N VAL A 48 19.34 -21.65 -3.66
CA VAL A 48 20.57 -22.03 -4.40
C VAL A 48 21.50 -22.84 -3.51
N PHE A 49 21.68 -22.45 -2.26
CA PHE A 49 22.48 -23.19 -1.29
C PHE A 49 21.92 -24.61 -1.08
N ALA A 50 20.60 -24.74 -0.87
CA ALA A 50 19.96 -26.04 -0.69
C ALA A 50 20.08 -26.93 -1.95
N LEU A 51 19.92 -26.36 -3.13
CA LEU A 51 20.09 -27.10 -4.39
C LEU A 51 21.55 -27.58 -4.59
N ALA A 52 22.54 -26.76 -4.25
CA ALA A 52 23.93 -27.14 -4.33
C ALA A 52 24.25 -28.30 -3.36
N GLU A 53 23.72 -28.26 -2.14
CA GLU A 53 23.88 -29.35 -1.17
C GLU A 53 23.26 -30.66 -1.69
N LEU A 54 22.02 -30.58 -2.20
CA LEU A 54 21.29 -31.72 -2.79
C LEU A 54 22.00 -32.30 -4.02
N SER A 55 22.76 -31.49 -4.74
CA SER A 55 23.55 -31.90 -5.89
C SER A 55 24.88 -32.62 -5.50
N GLY A 56 25.14 -32.79 -4.20
CA GLY A 56 26.27 -33.54 -3.70
C GLY A 56 27.57 -32.74 -3.57
N PHE A 57 27.48 -31.39 -3.56
CA PHE A 57 28.69 -30.58 -3.36
C PHE A 57 29.24 -30.62 -1.94
N GLY A 58 28.52 -31.20 -0.95
CA GLY A 58 29.01 -31.37 0.43
C GLY A 58 29.31 -30.03 1.13
N LEU A 59 28.50 -29.00 0.86
CA LEU A 59 28.75 -27.65 1.37
C LEU A 59 28.69 -27.60 2.89
N ILE A 60 27.75 -28.34 3.50
CA ILE A 60 27.57 -28.38 4.95
C ILE A 60 28.82 -28.97 5.61
N GLU A 61 29.38 -30.04 5.07
CA GLU A 61 30.59 -30.66 5.59
C GLU A 61 31.80 -29.72 5.49
N SER A 62 31.97 -29.09 4.32
CA SER A 62 33.01 -28.09 4.09
C SER A 62 32.92 -26.89 5.04
N ILE A 63 31.72 -26.39 5.31
CA ILE A 63 31.47 -25.27 6.22
C ILE A 63 31.83 -25.64 7.67
N ILE A 64 31.50 -26.86 8.11
CA ILE A 64 31.80 -27.32 9.47
C ILE A 64 33.31 -27.51 9.67
N ARG A 65 33.98 -27.99 8.66
CA ARG A 65 35.45 -28.23 8.73
C ARG A 65 36.27 -26.94 8.71
N GLN A 66 35.77 -25.87 8.06
CA GLN A 66 36.55 -24.65 7.86
C GLN A 66 35.90 -23.43 8.53
N PRO A 67 36.53 -22.84 9.56
CA PRO A 67 35.95 -21.70 10.28
C PRO A 67 35.76 -20.45 9.41
N VAL A 68 36.55 -20.31 8.33
CA VAL A 68 36.38 -19.20 7.38
C VAL A 68 35.08 -19.31 6.59
N LEU A 69 34.70 -20.52 6.17
CA LEU A 69 33.44 -20.76 5.48
C LEU A 69 32.24 -20.57 6.41
N LEU A 70 32.35 -21.01 7.66
CA LEU A 70 31.35 -20.78 8.67
C LEU A 70 31.11 -19.27 8.88
N ALA A 71 32.19 -18.49 8.98
CA ALA A 71 32.10 -17.04 9.11
C ALA A 71 31.46 -16.39 7.87
N SER A 72 31.81 -16.81 6.66
CA SER A 72 31.26 -16.26 5.41
C SER A 72 29.75 -16.51 5.30
N VAL A 73 29.29 -17.72 5.60
CA VAL A 73 27.88 -18.09 5.59
C VAL A 73 27.13 -17.34 6.70
N GLY A 74 27.72 -17.21 7.88
CA GLY A 74 27.14 -16.45 9.01
C GLY A 74 26.95 -14.97 8.67
N ILE A 75 27.95 -14.34 8.04
CA ILE A 75 27.86 -12.95 7.58
C ILE A 75 26.78 -12.82 6.49
N GLY A 76 26.76 -13.74 5.51
CA GLY A 76 25.75 -13.76 4.47
C GLY A 76 24.34 -13.85 5.01
N PHE A 77 24.12 -14.72 6.00
CA PHE A 77 22.82 -14.85 6.67
C PHE A 77 22.44 -13.60 7.46
N CYS A 78 23.39 -12.98 8.14
CA CYS A 78 23.17 -11.69 8.83
C CYS A 78 22.74 -10.58 7.85
N LEU A 79 23.38 -10.50 6.68
CA LEU A 79 23.02 -9.55 5.62
C LEU A 79 21.60 -9.79 5.10
N LEU A 80 21.17 -11.06 4.95
CA LEU A 80 19.78 -11.38 4.56
C LEU A 80 18.77 -10.95 5.61
N ILE A 81 19.08 -11.12 6.90
CA ILE A 81 18.22 -10.65 7.99
C ILE A 81 18.10 -9.13 7.95
N ILE A 82 19.21 -8.42 7.79
CA ILE A 82 19.24 -6.96 7.68
C ILE A 82 18.42 -6.52 6.45
N ALA A 83 18.60 -7.16 5.30
CA ALA A 83 17.86 -6.87 4.09
C ALA A 83 16.35 -7.05 4.30
N LYS A 84 15.93 -8.14 4.94
CA LYS A 84 14.53 -8.40 5.30
C LYS A 84 13.97 -7.30 6.21
N PHE A 85 14.67 -6.98 7.30
CA PHE A 85 14.22 -5.97 8.26
C PHE A 85 14.12 -4.59 7.62
N LEU A 86 15.11 -4.20 6.82
CA LEU A 86 15.11 -2.91 6.12
C LEU A 86 13.96 -2.83 5.11
N THR A 87 13.73 -3.90 4.35
CA THR A 87 12.62 -4.00 3.41
C THR A 87 11.27 -3.88 4.10
N GLU A 88 11.06 -4.60 5.19
CA GLU A 88 9.80 -4.51 5.96
C GLU A 88 9.59 -3.12 6.55
N ARG A 89 10.66 -2.44 6.96
CA ARG A 89 10.59 -1.07 7.45
C ARG A 89 10.15 -0.10 6.34
N PHE A 90 10.72 -0.23 5.14
CA PHE A 90 10.30 0.60 3.99
C PHE A 90 8.87 0.33 3.56
N VAL A 91 8.45 -0.93 3.54
CA VAL A 91 7.06 -1.29 3.20
C VAL A 91 6.07 -0.77 4.25
N ARG A 92 6.43 -0.80 5.53
CA ARG A 92 5.60 -0.25 6.61
C ARG A 92 5.54 1.28 6.61
N ALA A 93 6.60 1.96 6.15
CA ALA A 93 6.63 3.42 6.05
C ALA A 93 5.62 3.96 5.02
N VAL A 94 5.21 3.14 4.03
CA VAL A 94 4.08 3.40 3.14
C VAL A 94 2.83 2.75 3.77
N GLY A 95 2.46 3.24 4.97
CA GLY A 95 1.35 2.72 5.75
C GLY A 95 0.00 2.81 5.04
N PRO A 96 -1.04 2.19 5.61
CA PRO A 96 -2.40 2.43 5.17
C PRO A 96 -2.75 3.88 5.53
N GLU A 97 -2.53 4.80 4.62
CA GLU A 97 -3.23 6.06 4.68
C GLU A 97 -4.71 5.71 4.55
N GLN A 98 -5.45 5.84 5.63
CA GLN A 98 -6.91 5.79 5.55
C GLN A 98 -7.28 7.00 4.71
N SER A 99 -7.54 6.72 3.43
CA SER A 99 -8.03 7.71 2.50
C SER A 99 -9.37 8.21 3.00
N SER A 100 -9.37 9.39 3.57
CA SER A 100 -10.57 10.11 3.96
C SER A 100 -10.96 11.15 2.90
N THR A 101 -10.12 11.29 1.88
CA THR A 101 -10.27 12.28 0.81
C THR A 101 -11.56 12.04 0.02
N GLY A 102 -12.34 13.09 -0.14
CA GLY A 102 -13.62 13.06 -0.85
C GLY A 102 -14.80 12.56 -0.01
N LEU A 103 -14.56 11.96 1.16
CA LEU A 103 -15.65 11.43 1.99
C LEU A 103 -16.49 12.53 2.63
N PHE A 104 -15.88 13.67 2.97
CA PHE A 104 -16.58 14.83 3.46
C PHE A 104 -17.58 15.36 2.41
N LEU A 105 -17.11 15.59 1.17
CA LEU A 105 -17.95 16.06 0.07
C LEU A 105 -19.04 15.04 -0.29
N LEU A 106 -18.74 13.76 -0.19
CA LEU A 106 -19.72 12.70 -0.39
C LEU A 106 -20.82 12.74 0.69
N GLY A 107 -20.44 12.94 1.96
CA GLY A 107 -21.38 13.11 3.07
C GLY A 107 -22.29 14.32 2.88
N VAL A 108 -21.75 15.44 2.37
CA VAL A 108 -22.54 16.62 1.99
C VAL A 108 -23.52 16.27 0.87
N ALA A 109 -23.06 15.61 -0.19
CA ALA A 109 -23.89 15.21 -1.34
C ALA A 109 -25.07 14.32 -0.92
N MET A 110 -24.82 13.36 -0.01
CA MET A 110 -25.85 12.45 0.51
C MET A 110 -26.94 13.21 1.28
N ASN A 111 -26.54 14.14 2.13
CA ASN A 111 -27.48 14.92 2.94
C ASN A 111 -28.32 15.86 2.08
N LEU A 112 -27.74 16.44 1.03
CA LEU A 112 -28.46 17.24 0.03
C LEU A 112 -29.48 16.39 -0.75
N GLY A 113 -29.12 15.15 -1.09
CA GLY A 113 -30.03 14.19 -1.73
C GLY A 113 -31.21 13.82 -0.85
N ALA A 114 -31.06 13.85 0.46
CA ALA A 114 -32.14 13.66 1.44
C ALA A 114 -32.98 14.94 1.70
N GLY A 115 -32.74 16.05 0.97
CA GLY A 115 -33.47 17.29 1.07
C GLY A 115 -32.91 18.29 2.10
N GLY A 116 -31.68 18.08 2.57
CA GLY A 116 -30.99 19.01 3.46
C GLY A 116 -30.56 20.30 2.75
N SER A 117 -30.38 21.38 3.50
CA SER A 117 -29.74 22.60 2.99
C SER A 117 -28.21 22.43 2.93
N ILE A 118 -27.55 23.23 2.10
CA ILE A 118 -26.07 23.19 1.92
C ILE A 118 -25.38 23.36 3.28
N GLU A 119 -25.74 24.33 4.08
CA GLU A 119 -25.11 24.63 5.36
C GLU A 119 -25.38 23.54 6.42
N ASN A 120 -26.60 22.99 6.46
CA ASN A 120 -26.93 21.90 7.36
C ASN A 120 -26.14 20.62 6.96
N SER A 121 -26.03 20.35 5.65
CA SER A 121 -25.28 19.23 5.10
C SER A 121 -23.80 19.34 5.44
N ARG A 122 -23.21 20.54 5.38
CA ARG A 122 -21.83 20.80 5.81
C ARG A 122 -21.62 20.47 7.28
N THR A 123 -22.50 20.97 8.14
CA THR A 123 -22.39 20.78 9.59
C THR A 123 -22.50 19.31 9.98
N LEU A 124 -23.47 18.60 9.40
CA LEU A 124 -23.66 17.16 9.65
C LEU A 124 -22.51 16.33 9.10
N ALA A 125 -22.04 16.59 7.88
CA ALA A 125 -20.92 15.90 7.30
C ALA A 125 -19.63 16.11 8.11
N THR A 126 -19.36 17.34 8.57
CA THR A 126 -18.21 17.64 9.43
C THR A 126 -18.29 16.89 10.75
N GLY A 127 -19.47 16.88 11.40
CA GLY A 127 -19.67 16.17 12.66
C GLY A 127 -19.52 14.65 12.52
N MET A 128 -20.06 14.07 11.46
CA MET A 128 -19.88 12.63 11.14
C MET A 128 -18.42 12.30 10.86
N PHE A 129 -17.74 13.12 10.06
CA PHE A 129 -16.33 12.95 9.70
C PHE A 129 -15.42 12.96 10.94
N GLN A 130 -15.63 13.93 11.83
CA GLN A 130 -14.89 14.04 13.08
C GLN A 130 -15.18 12.87 14.04
N LYS A 131 -16.45 12.42 14.08
CA LYS A 131 -16.86 11.30 14.95
C LYS A 131 -16.29 9.94 14.46
N VAL A 132 -16.23 9.73 13.16
CA VAL A 132 -15.82 8.45 12.54
C VAL A 132 -14.28 8.37 12.40
N TYR A 133 -13.66 9.45 11.96
CA TYR A 133 -12.22 9.47 11.62
C TYR A 133 -11.36 10.19 12.67
N GLY A 134 -11.97 10.94 13.60
CA GLY A 134 -11.25 11.70 14.64
C GLY A 134 -10.45 12.89 14.11
N ILE A 135 -10.62 13.24 12.84
CA ILE A 135 -9.92 14.34 12.14
C ILE A 135 -10.91 15.31 11.52
N SER A 136 -10.47 16.51 11.21
CA SER A 136 -11.26 17.48 10.44
C SER A 136 -11.05 17.27 8.94
N PRO A 137 -12.04 17.66 8.09
CA PRO A 137 -11.86 17.65 6.65
C PRO A 137 -10.64 18.46 6.23
N GLU A 138 -9.97 18.03 5.18
CA GLU A 138 -8.81 18.74 4.63
C GLU A 138 -9.20 20.13 4.08
N GLU A 139 -8.24 21.05 4.09
CA GLU A 139 -8.46 22.42 3.59
C GLU A 139 -8.82 22.42 2.10
N THR A 140 -8.30 21.47 1.33
CA THR A 140 -8.67 21.19 -0.06
C THR A 140 -10.13 20.85 -0.26
N GLU A 141 -10.70 20.02 0.63
CA GLU A 141 -12.12 19.66 0.59
C GLU A 141 -13.01 20.83 1.00
N ILE A 142 -12.56 21.61 2.00
CA ILE A 142 -13.29 22.81 2.44
C ILE A 142 -13.29 23.89 1.34
N ALA A 143 -12.18 24.05 0.64
CA ALA A 143 -12.09 24.97 -0.50
C ALA A 143 -13.01 24.51 -1.64
N ALA A 144 -12.95 23.23 -2.00
CA ALA A 144 -13.85 22.66 -3.01
C ALA A 144 -15.33 22.79 -2.61
N PHE A 145 -15.66 22.62 -1.33
CA PHE A 145 -17.02 22.83 -0.84
C PHE A 145 -17.51 24.25 -1.13
N ARG A 146 -16.70 25.27 -0.81
CA ARG A 146 -17.09 26.69 -1.04
C ARG A 146 -17.29 26.97 -2.53
N GLU A 147 -16.36 26.54 -3.36
CA GLU A 147 -16.42 26.73 -4.82
C GLU A 147 -17.70 26.09 -5.41
N ILE A 148 -18.01 24.87 -5.01
CA ILE A 148 -19.21 24.16 -5.51
C ILE A 148 -20.50 24.78 -5.00
N ALA A 149 -20.55 25.20 -3.74
CA ALA A 149 -21.71 25.88 -3.19
C ALA A 149 -22.02 27.16 -3.97
N GLU A 150 -20.99 27.99 -4.22
CA GLU A 150 -21.12 29.21 -5.01
C GLU A 150 -21.52 28.94 -6.47
N LEU A 151 -20.90 27.93 -7.10
CA LEU A 151 -21.24 27.53 -8.47
C LEU A 151 -22.70 27.05 -8.59
N SER A 152 -23.19 26.28 -7.61
CA SER A 152 -24.59 25.83 -7.59
C SER A 152 -25.57 26.97 -7.46
N GLU A 153 -25.28 27.98 -6.62
CA GLU A 153 -26.10 29.18 -6.48
C GLU A 153 -26.14 30.01 -7.77
N GLN A 154 -24.98 30.15 -8.44
CA GLN A 154 -24.89 30.92 -9.67
C GLN A 154 -25.54 30.25 -10.88
N THR A 155 -25.45 28.92 -10.97
CA THR A 155 -25.89 28.17 -12.17
C THR A 155 -27.26 27.53 -12.02
N GLY A 156 -27.77 27.39 -10.78
CA GLY A 156 -28.99 26.64 -10.49
C GLY A 156 -28.86 25.13 -10.65
N ASN A 157 -27.64 24.60 -10.85
CA ASN A 157 -27.42 23.18 -10.95
C ASN A 157 -27.59 22.48 -9.59
N PRO A 158 -28.06 21.23 -9.57
CA PRO A 158 -28.21 20.47 -8.32
C PRO A 158 -26.87 20.31 -7.59
N ALA A 159 -26.72 20.99 -6.44
CA ALA A 159 -25.48 20.96 -5.65
C ALA A 159 -25.04 19.54 -5.28
N GLY A 160 -25.97 18.65 -4.96
CA GLY A 160 -25.67 17.26 -4.59
C GLY A 160 -24.92 16.48 -5.67
N GLU A 161 -25.26 16.70 -6.94
CA GLU A 161 -24.56 16.05 -8.05
C GLU A 161 -23.15 16.63 -8.24
N LEU A 162 -22.98 17.94 -8.11
CA LEU A 162 -21.70 18.60 -8.21
C LEU A 162 -20.73 18.13 -7.09
N PHE A 163 -21.20 18.06 -5.85
CA PHE A 163 -20.41 17.53 -4.73
C PHE A 163 -20.01 16.09 -4.94
N ARG A 164 -20.91 15.23 -5.44
CA ARG A 164 -20.60 13.83 -5.73
C ARG A 164 -19.53 13.71 -6.80
N ARG A 165 -19.64 14.43 -7.90
CA ARG A 165 -18.62 14.44 -8.97
C ARG A 165 -17.26 14.90 -8.47
N GLN A 166 -17.24 15.93 -7.64
CA GLN A 166 -15.97 16.42 -7.07
C GLN A 166 -15.36 15.42 -6.09
N ALA A 167 -16.18 14.76 -5.26
CA ALA A 167 -15.72 13.69 -4.40
C ALA A 167 -15.06 12.57 -5.20
N ASP A 168 -15.68 12.14 -6.31
CA ASP A 168 -15.13 11.12 -7.20
C ASP A 168 -13.79 11.55 -7.83
N ILE A 169 -13.69 12.81 -8.24
CA ILE A 169 -12.42 13.36 -8.79
C ILE A 169 -11.31 13.32 -7.74
N LEU A 170 -11.57 13.79 -6.52
CA LEU A 170 -10.58 13.79 -5.44
C LEU A 170 -10.14 12.36 -5.08
N GLN A 171 -11.07 11.43 -4.98
CA GLN A 171 -10.76 10.02 -4.71
C GLN A 171 -9.90 9.40 -5.83
N ARG A 172 -10.18 9.70 -7.09
CA ARG A 172 -9.36 9.22 -8.22
C ARG A 172 -7.95 9.81 -8.19
N LEU A 173 -7.82 11.10 -7.92
CA LEU A 173 -6.52 11.76 -7.80
C LEU A 173 -5.69 11.13 -6.68
N GLU A 174 -6.28 10.89 -5.52
CA GLU A 174 -5.61 10.22 -4.42
C GLU A 174 -5.18 8.78 -4.77
N GLN A 175 -6.04 8.01 -5.45
CA GLN A 175 -5.66 6.67 -5.93
C GLN A 175 -4.44 6.71 -6.87
N LEU A 176 -4.36 7.72 -7.75
CA LEU A 176 -3.20 7.91 -8.62
C LEU A 176 -1.94 8.28 -7.82
N GLU A 177 -2.07 9.10 -6.80
CA GLU A 177 -0.93 9.44 -5.93
C GLU A 177 -0.45 8.24 -5.11
N ILE A 178 -1.37 7.45 -4.55
CA ILE A 178 -1.02 6.20 -3.87
C ILE A 178 -0.31 5.25 -4.84
N GLY A 179 -0.80 5.11 -6.07
CA GLY A 179 -0.15 4.33 -7.11
C GLY A 179 1.30 4.77 -7.37
N LYS A 180 1.53 6.06 -7.54
CA LYS A 180 2.88 6.65 -7.71
C LYS A 180 3.78 6.42 -6.50
N ARG A 181 3.24 6.53 -5.27
CA ARG A 181 4.00 6.25 -4.04
C ARG A 181 4.43 4.78 -3.97
N ILE A 182 3.55 3.85 -4.35
CA ILE A 182 3.84 2.41 -4.40
C ILE A 182 4.90 2.10 -5.47
N GLU A 183 4.80 2.71 -6.65
CA GLU A 183 5.80 2.55 -7.71
C GLU A 183 7.18 3.06 -7.27
N LYS A 184 7.25 4.25 -6.69
CA LYS A 184 8.49 4.80 -6.10
C LYS A 184 9.05 3.90 -5.00
N LEU A 185 8.18 3.28 -4.19
CA LEU A 185 8.61 2.31 -3.18
C LEU A 185 9.27 1.10 -3.83
N SER A 186 8.67 0.54 -4.89
CA SER A 186 9.22 -0.62 -5.61
C SER A 186 10.64 -0.34 -6.10
N ILE A 187 10.87 0.84 -6.68
CA ILE A 187 12.21 1.26 -7.13
C ILE A 187 13.17 1.43 -5.94
N ARG A 188 12.73 2.05 -4.86
CA ARG A 188 13.57 2.24 -3.66
C ARG A 188 13.93 0.92 -2.97
N LEU A 189 13.11 -0.12 -3.11
CA LEU A 189 13.40 -1.44 -2.56
C LEU A 189 14.48 -2.18 -3.35
N LEU A 190 14.69 -1.86 -4.64
CA LEU A 190 15.75 -2.46 -5.44
C LEU A 190 17.16 -2.14 -4.90
N LEU A 191 17.35 -0.94 -4.34
CA LEU A 191 18.64 -0.52 -3.82
C LEU A 191 19.11 -1.37 -2.62
N PRO A 192 18.36 -1.49 -1.52
CA PRO A 192 18.79 -2.35 -0.39
C PRO A 192 18.82 -3.82 -0.75
N LEU A 193 17.92 -4.29 -1.63
CA LEU A 193 17.93 -5.68 -2.09
C LEU A 193 19.19 -5.97 -2.92
N GLY A 194 19.55 -5.12 -3.89
CA GLY A 194 20.74 -5.30 -4.69
C GLY A 194 22.02 -5.19 -3.85
N LEU A 195 22.11 -4.20 -2.97
CA LEU A 195 23.32 -3.94 -2.16
C LEU A 195 23.55 -4.96 -1.05
N LEU A 196 22.51 -5.56 -0.48
CA LEU A 196 22.63 -6.50 0.64
C LEU A 196 22.48 -7.95 0.22
N VAL A 197 21.52 -8.25 -0.68
CA VAL A 197 21.26 -9.65 -1.07
C VAL A 197 22.35 -10.19 -2.00
N LEU A 198 22.91 -9.35 -2.89
CA LEU A 198 23.96 -9.79 -3.80
C LEU A 198 25.25 -10.18 -3.05
N PRO A 199 25.83 -9.37 -2.13
CA PRO A 199 26.97 -9.84 -1.33
C PRO A 199 26.60 -10.99 -0.40
N ALA A 200 25.38 -11.04 0.13
CA ALA A 200 24.92 -12.18 0.92
C ALA A 200 24.92 -13.47 0.09
N PHE A 201 24.46 -13.41 -1.16
CA PHE A 201 24.49 -14.54 -2.08
C PHE A 201 25.93 -15.00 -2.39
N ILE A 202 26.84 -14.07 -2.63
CA ILE A 202 28.26 -14.39 -2.86
C ILE A 202 28.84 -15.10 -1.65
N LEU A 203 28.64 -14.54 -0.46
CA LEU A 203 29.23 -15.10 0.78
C LEU A 203 28.60 -16.43 1.20
N MET A 204 27.32 -16.62 0.97
CA MET A 204 26.58 -17.79 1.42
C MET A 204 26.60 -18.95 0.42
N ALA A 205 26.61 -18.67 -0.88
CA ALA A 205 26.51 -19.68 -1.92
C ALA A 205 27.80 -19.82 -2.73
N LEU A 206 28.33 -18.71 -3.30
CA LEU A 206 29.49 -18.81 -4.21
C LEU A 206 30.79 -19.12 -3.50
N VAL A 207 31.05 -18.57 -2.32
CA VAL A 207 32.29 -18.85 -1.58
C VAL A 207 32.36 -20.31 -1.18
N PRO A 208 31.41 -20.93 -0.49
CA PRO A 208 31.46 -22.36 -0.16
C PRO A 208 31.54 -23.26 -1.41
N LEU A 209 30.78 -22.93 -2.45
CA LEU A 209 30.78 -23.71 -3.69
C LEU A 209 32.17 -23.68 -4.37
N SER A 210 32.79 -22.51 -4.41
CA SER A 210 34.15 -22.37 -4.98
C SER A 210 35.19 -23.18 -4.21
N PHE A 211 35.11 -23.19 -2.89
CA PHE A 211 35.98 -24.00 -2.04
C PHE A 211 35.77 -25.49 -2.25
N SER A 212 34.52 -25.94 -2.33
CA SER A 212 34.18 -27.35 -2.62
C SER A 212 34.69 -27.79 -3.99
N MET A 213 34.60 -26.93 -5.02
CA MET A 213 35.10 -27.26 -6.37
C MET A 213 36.63 -27.25 -6.51
N LEU A 214 37.33 -26.41 -5.72
CA LEU A 214 38.79 -26.29 -5.78
C LEU A 214 39.51 -27.34 -4.92
N GLY A 215 38.76 -28.19 -4.18
CA GLY A 215 39.34 -29.29 -3.42
C GLY A 215 40.32 -28.84 -2.33
N PHE A 216 40.14 -27.68 -1.74
CA PHE A 216 40.89 -27.29 -0.54
C PHE A 216 40.36 -28.09 0.66
N GLU A 217 40.84 -29.37 0.74
CA GLU A 217 40.68 -30.22 1.92
C GLU A 217 41.64 -29.81 3.05
#